data_060313733da95b484f0f519ccdd0cbd7
#
_entry.id   060313733da95b484f0f519ccdd0cbd7
#
_cell.length_a   1.000
_cell.length_b   1.000
_cell.length_c   1.000
_cell.angle_alpha   90.00
_cell.angle_beta   90.00
_cell.angle_gamma   90.00
#
_symmetry.space_group_name_H-M   'P 1'
#
loop_
_entity.id
_entity.type
_entity.pdbx_description
1 polymer ?
#
loop_
_entity_poly.entity_id
_entity_poly.type
_entity_poly.pdbx_seq_one_letter_code
_entity_poly.pdbx_strand_id
1 'polypeptide(L)' 'MIDGVDRILNTYQSRRPLDAERVEDSRRKIAGYFGSLMSAGQRDAGQLTIYGLAYLEELHEGRDPRFTGC' A
#
# COMPACT_ATOMS: atom_id res chain seq x y z
N MET A 1 2.06 -10.97 -12.00
CA MET A 1 2.27 -11.54 -10.68
C MET A 1 1.93 -10.56 -9.61
N ILE A 2 1.15 -10.97 -8.66
CA ILE A 2 0.71 -10.11 -7.58
C ILE A 2 1.41 -10.44 -6.27
N ASP A 3 2.53 -11.07 -6.36
CA ASP A 3 3.26 -11.43 -5.15
C ASP A 3 3.63 -10.21 -4.33
N GLY A 4 3.97 -9.13 -5.01
CA GLY A 4 4.35 -7.92 -4.30
C GLY A 4 3.21 -7.35 -3.49
N VAL A 5 2.01 -7.34 -4.05
CA VAL A 5 0.85 -6.82 -3.34
C VAL A 5 0.54 -7.68 -2.13
N ASP A 6 0.52 -8.99 -2.32
CA ASP A 6 0.24 -9.90 -1.21
C ASP A 6 1.27 -9.78 -0.11
N ARG A 7 2.53 -9.66 -0.49
CA ARG A 7 3.60 -9.55 0.49
C ARG A 7 3.45 -8.29 1.32
N ILE A 8 3.12 -7.19 0.67
CA ILE A 8 2.94 -5.92 1.37
C ILE A 8 1.76 -6.01 2.31
N LEU A 9 0.66 -6.60 1.85
CA LEU A 9 -0.50 -6.75 2.70
C LEU A 9 -0.20 -7.62 3.90
N ASN A 10 0.52 -8.73 3.69
CA ASN A 10 0.90 -9.59 4.79
C ASN A 10 1.77 -8.85 5.80
N THR A 11 2.72 -8.09 5.31
CA THR A 11 3.60 -7.34 6.18
C THR A 11 2.82 -6.32 6.99
N TYR A 12 1.89 -5.64 6.35
CA TYR A 12 1.09 -4.63 7.05
C TYR A 12 0.18 -5.29 8.08
N GLN A 13 -0.44 -6.41 7.72
CA GLN A 13 -1.34 -7.09 8.64
C GLN A 13 -0.62 -7.65 9.86
N SER A 14 0.64 -7.97 9.71
CA SER A 14 1.46 -8.40 10.83
C SER A 14 1.50 -7.34 11.92
N ARG A 15 1.47 -6.09 11.50
CA ARG A 15 1.53 -4.97 12.42
C ARG A 15 0.16 -4.48 12.80
N ARG A 16 -0.78 -4.53 11.86
CA ARG A 16 -2.14 -4.05 12.08
C ARG A 16 -3.13 -4.98 11.41
N PRO A 17 -3.83 -5.81 12.18
CA PRO A 17 -4.80 -6.74 11.60
C PRO A 17 -5.90 -5.98 10.87
N LEU A 18 -6.31 -6.52 9.72
CA LEU A 18 -7.35 -5.91 8.92
C LEU A 18 -8.50 -6.89 8.73
N ASP A 19 -9.70 -6.35 8.59
CA ASP A 19 -10.87 -7.14 8.25
C ASP A 19 -10.74 -7.65 6.82
N ALA A 20 -11.50 -8.70 6.52
CA ALA A 20 -11.50 -9.24 5.17
C ALA A 20 -11.90 -8.18 4.15
N GLU A 21 -12.89 -7.37 4.48
CA GLU A 21 -13.32 -6.30 3.59
C GLU A 21 -12.21 -5.30 3.35
N ARG A 22 -11.51 -4.95 4.39
CA ARG A 22 -10.43 -3.97 4.27
C ARG A 22 -9.27 -4.54 3.48
N VAL A 23 -8.99 -5.83 3.66
CA VAL A 23 -7.93 -6.48 2.90
C VAL A 23 -8.26 -6.44 1.41
N GLU A 24 -9.51 -6.77 1.08
CA GLU A 24 -9.94 -6.75 -0.32
C GLU A 24 -9.82 -5.37 -0.92
N ASP A 25 -10.31 -4.38 -0.18
CA ASP A 25 -10.26 -3.00 -0.65
C ASP A 25 -8.83 -2.54 -0.81
N SER A 26 -7.99 -2.85 0.16
CA SER A 26 -6.58 -2.45 0.12
C SER A 26 -5.87 -3.10 -1.05
N ARG A 27 -6.16 -4.38 -1.28
CA ARG A 27 -5.53 -5.10 -2.38
C ARG A 27 -5.86 -4.43 -3.72
N ARG A 28 -7.12 -4.07 -3.90
CA ARG A 28 -7.55 -3.43 -5.13
C ARG A 28 -6.85 -2.09 -5.31
N LYS A 29 -6.81 -1.29 -4.25
CA LYS A 29 -6.21 0.03 -4.33
C LYS A 29 -4.70 -0.04 -4.55
N ILE A 30 -4.05 -0.95 -3.87
CA ILE A 30 -2.60 -1.10 -4.03
C ILE A 30 -2.27 -1.62 -5.42
N ALA A 31 -3.08 -2.52 -5.94
CA ALA A 31 -2.84 -3.02 -7.30
C ALA A 31 -2.89 -1.88 -8.30
N GLY A 32 -3.87 -1.00 -8.15
CA GLY A 32 -3.94 0.17 -9.03
C GLY A 32 -2.76 1.10 -8.84
N TYR A 33 -2.36 1.30 -7.60
CA TYR A 33 -1.23 2.17 -7.29
C TYR A 33 0.06 1.61 -7.92
N PHE A 34 0.27 0.31 -7.77
CA PHE A 34 1.43 -0.33 -8.37
C PHE A 34 1.42 -0.23 -9.89
N GLY A 35 0.23 -0.40 -10.47
CA GLY A 35 0.11 -0.23 -11.91
C GLY A 35 0.56 1.14 -12.36
N SER A 36 0.17 2.17 -11.62
CA SER A 36 0.58 3.53 -11.94
C SER A 36 2.08 3.70 -11.80
N LEU A 37 2.66 3.15 -10.74
CA LEU A 37 4.09 3.26 -10.53
C LEU A 37 4.87 2.57 -11.64
N MET A 38 4.41 1.41 -12.04
CA MET A 38 5.09 0.67 -13.10
C MET A 38 4.97 1.40 -14.43
N SER A 39 3.84 2.01 -14.68
CA SER A 39 3.66 2.81 -15.88
C SER A 39 4.62 3.98 -15.89
N ALA A 40 4.95 4.50 -14.73
CA ALA A 40 5.89 5.61 -14.63
C ALA A 40 7.34 5.14 -14.66
N GLY A 41 7.56 3.84 -14.81
CA GLY A 41 8.92 3.33 -14.91
C GLY A 41 9.49 2.80 -13.60
N GLN A 42 8.73 2.84 -12.53
CA GLN A 42 9.20 2.39 -11.24
C GLN A 42 9.04 0.88 -11.15
N ARG A 43 10.14 0.16 -11.17
CA ARG A 43 10.11 -1.30 -11.16
C ARG A 43 10.98 -1.94 -10.10
N ASP A 44 11.55 -1.13 -9.22
CA ASP A 44 12.38 -1.64 -8.14
C ASP A 44 11.48 -2.25 -7.07
N ALA A 45 11.64 -3.56 -6.82
CA ALA A 45 10.79 -4.25 -5.87
C ALA A 45 10.91 -3.66 -4.48
N GLY A 46 12.12 -3.27 -4.08
CA GLY A 46 12.31 -2.67 -2.77
C GLY A 46 11.59 -1.35 -2.65
N GLN A 47 11.69 -0.53 -3.67
CA GLN A 47 10.99 0.76 -3.66
C GLN A 47 9.48 0.57 -3.66
N LEU A 48 9.00 -0.36 -4.45
CA LEU A 48 7.56 -0.62 -4.51
C LEU A 48 7.04 -1.08 -3.15
N THR A 49 7.82 -1.87 -2.45
CA THR A 49 7.42 -2.33 -1.13
C THR A 49 7.30 -1.15 -0.17
N ILE A 50 8.27 -0.25 -0.19
CA ILE A 50 8.25 0.92 0.68
C ILE A 50 7.05 1.80 0.36
N TYR A 51 6.84 2.06 -0.92
CA TYR A 51 5.71 2.89 -1.33
C TYR A 51 4.39 2.24 -0.96
N GLY A 52 4.29 0.93 -1.14
CA GLY A 52 3.06 0.22 -0.82
C GLY A 52 2.73 0.28 0.66
N LEU A 53 3.73 0.08 1.50
CA LEU A 53 3.51 0.16 2.95
C LEU A 53 3.09 1.56 3.37
N ALA A 54 3.75 2.57 2.82
CA ALA A 54 3.39 3.95 3.13
C ALA A 54 1.96 4.24 2.68
N TYR A 55 1.59 3.74 1.51
CA TYR A 55 0.26 3.93 0.99
C TYR A 55 -0.78 3.32 1.93
N LEU A 56 -0.53 2.11 2.40
CA LEU A 56 -1.45 1.45 3.32
C LEU A 56 -1.56 2.21 4.64
N GLU A 57 -0.44 2.71 5.13
CA GLU A 57 -0.47 3.47 6.37
C GLU A 57 -1.35 4.70 6.25
N GLU A 58 -1.23 5.41 5.15
CA GLU A 58 -2.07 6.58 4.94
C GLU A 58 -3.53 6.19 4.76
N LEU A 59 -3.75 5.09 4.07
CA LEU A 59 -5.10 4.65 3.78
C LEU A 59 -5.86 4.24 5.04
N HIS A 60 -5.20 3.49 5.90
CA HIS A 60 -5.87 2.91 7.06
C HIS A 60 -5.71 3.72 8.34
N GLU A 61 -4.59 4.41 8.46
CA GLU A 61 -4.36 5.21 9.66
C GLU A 61 -4.91 6.60 9.51
N GLY A 62 -5.30 6.96 8.29
CA GLY A 62 -5.96 8.22 8.06
C GLY A 62 -5.11 9.42 8.40
N ARG A 63 -3.84 9.37 8.03
CA ARG A 63 -2.96 10.49 8.29
C ARG A 63 -3.54 11.75 7.68
N ASP A 64 -3.69 12.76 8.48
CA ASP A 64 -4.29 14.00 8.06
C ASP A 64 -3.24 14.88 7.41
N PRO A 65 -3.39 15.21 6.13
CA PRO A 65 -2.40 16.04 5.46
C PRO A 65 -2.22 17.42 6.09
N ARG A 66 -3.19 17.84 6.86
CA ARG A 66 -3.08 19.15 7.52
C ARG A 66 -1.98 19.17 8.56
N PHE A 67 -1.64 18.01 9.10
CA PHE A 67 -0.55 17.95 10.06
C PHE A 67 0.76 18.33 9.42
N THR A 68 0.95 17.94 8.19
CA THR A 68 2.17 18.26 7.50
C THR A 68 2.12 19.66 6.92
N GLY A 69 0.94 20.16 6.70
CA GLY A 69 0.78 21.48 6.11
C GLY A 69 0.96 22.62 7.10
N CYS A 70 0.89 22.33 8.36
CA CYS A 70 0.99 23.38 9.35
C CYS A 70 2.41 23.74 9.63
#